data_5bb430d5c9c781617f93c78d4c27d47d
#
_entry.id   5bb430d5c9c781617f93c78d4c27d47d
#
_cell.length_a   1.000
_cell.length_b   1.000
_cell.length_c   1.000
_cell.angle_alpha   90.00
_cell.angle_beta   90.00
_cell.angle_gamma   90.00
#
_symmetry.space_group_name_H-M   'P 1'
#
loop_
_entity.id
_entity.type
_entity.pdbx_description
1 polymer ?
#
loop_
_entity_poly.entity_id
_entity_poly.type
_entity_poly.pdbx_seq_one_letter_code
_entity_poly.pdbx_strand_id
1 'polypeptide(L)'
;MNLHGTGPAQGFWPLLSDDERTVLAGLGRTTVYPPGAVMFVEGDPSTHVFVLVDGWVKIVGVTSDGHELTLALRGRGDTVGEMAGETTGYRTATVQAVGTVRALIVPYERFS
;
A
#
# COMPACT_ATOMS: atom_id res chain seq x y z
N MET A 1 19.07 -7.21 0.38
CA MET A 1 17.97 -6.29 0.06
C MET A 1 17.62 -5.48 1.29
N ASN A 2 17.40 -4.21 1.12
CA ASN A 2 17.05 -3.32 2.23
C ASN A 2 15.53 -3.27 2.39
N LEU A 3 15.01 -3.86 3.46
CA LEU A 3 13.57 -3.95 3.71
C LEU A 3 13.02 -2.75 4.51
N HIS A 4 13.84 -1.73 4.76
CA HIS A 4 13.43 -0.58 5.58
C HIS A 4 13.17 0.68 4.76
N GLY A 5 13.02 0.55 3.45
CA GLY A 5 12.66 1.66 2.60
C GLY A 5 13.78 2.66 2.32
N THR A 6 15.04 2.31 2.64
CA THR A 6 16.19 3.17 2.35
C THR A 6 16.78 2.95 0.96
N GLY A 7 16.29 1.96 0.22
CA GLY A 7 16.67 1.72 -1.15
C GLY A 7 16.03 2.75 -2.10
N PRO A 8 16.28 2.62 -3.42
CA PRO A 8 15.65 3.51 -4.41
C PRO A 8 14.14 3.49 -4.29
N ALA A 9 13.51 4.66 -4.39
CA ALA A 9 12.06 4.75 -4.47
C ALA A 9 11.59 4.18 -5.81
N GLN A 10 10.45 3.51 -5.80
CA GLN A 10 9.87 2.86 -6.97
C GLN A 10 8.39 3.21 -7.08
N GLY A 11 7.78 2.85 -8.20
CA GLY A 11 6.36 2.97 -8.44
C GLY A 11 5.89 4.38 -8.71
N PHE A 12 4.72 4.68 -8.21
CA PHE A 12 3.97 5.89 -8.55
C PHE A 12 4.55 7.17 -7.94
N TRP A 13 4.95 7.10 -6.67
CA TRP A 13 5.32 8.29 -5.90
C TRP A 13 6.51 9.07 -6.50
N PRO A 14 7.61 8.41 -6.94
CA PRO A 14 8.73 9.13 -7.51
C PRO A 14 8.46 9.71 -8.89
N LEU A 15 7.37 9.34 -9.54
CA LEU A 15 6.97 9.91 -10.83
C LEU A 15 6.31 11.27 -10.69
N LEU A 16 5.98 11.68 -9.47
CA LEU A 16 5.32 12.95 -9.19
C LEU A 16 6.34 14.07 -9.00
N SER A 17 5.97 15.27 -9.42
CA SER A 17 6.71 16.47 -9.06
C SER A 17 6.53 16.77 -7.56
N ASP A 18 7.37 17.66 -7.03
CA ASP A 18 7.23 18.07 -5.63
C ASP A 18 5.88 18.72 -5.36
N ASP A 19 5.38 19.53 -6.29
CA ASP A 19 4.07 20.16 -6.17
C ASP A 19 2.95 19.12 -6.16
N GLU A 20 3.03 18.13 -7.05
CA GLU A 20 2.06 17.05 -7.11
C GLU A 20 2.08 16.22 -5.83
N ARG A 21 3.26 15.93 -5.28
CA ARG A 21 3.38 15.23 -3.99
C ARG A 21 2.74 16.01 -2.87
N THR A 22 2.95 17.31 -2.84
CA THR A 22 2.37 18.18 -1.82
C THR A 22 0.85 18.19 -1.91
N VAL A 23 0.30 18.29 -3.12
CA VAL A 23 -1.15 18.25 -3.33
C VAL A 23 -1.71 16.91 -2.89
N LEU A 24 -1.10 15.81 -3.32
CA LEU A 24 -1.57 14.47 -2.97
C LEU A 24 -1.52 14.23 -1.47
N ALA A 25 -0.45 14.66 -0.81
CA ALA A 25 -0.33 14.55 0.64
C ALA A 25 -1.43 15.31 1.37
N GLY A 26 -1.88 16.43 0.82
CA GLY A 26 -2.99 17.21 1.36
C GLY A 26 -4.36 16.55 1.19
N LEU A 27 -4.48 15.57 0.29
CA LEU A 27 -5.74 14.87 0.05
C LEU A 27 -5.97 13.68 0.99
N GLY A 28 -4.95 13.29 1.74
CA GLY A 28 -5.01 12.11 2.60
C GLY A 28 -4.41 12.38 3.97
N ARG A 29 -4.23 11.31 4.72
CA ARG A 29 -3.61 11.34 6.05
C ARG A 29 -2.48 10.34 6.12
N THR A 30 -1.47 10.62 6.92
CA THR A 30 -0.35 9.71 7.16
C THR A 30 -0.67 8.81 8.35
N THR A 31 -0.39 7.53 8.21
CA THR A 31 -0.55 6.53 9.27
C THR A 31 0.71 5.68 9.36
N VAL A 32 1.07 5.30 10.58
CA VAL A 32 2.20 4.42 10.84
C VAL A 32 1.68 3.06 11.27
N TYR A 33 2.20 2.00 10.64
CA TYR A 33 1.86 0.63 10.96
C TYR A 33 3.08 -0.04 11.60
N PRO A 34 2.92 -0.69 12.77
CA PRO A 34 4.02 -1.43 13.38
C PRO A 34 4.34 -2.70 12.59
N PRO A 35 5.51 -3.32 12.82
CA PRO A 35 5.88 -4.58 12.17
C PRO A 35 4.80 -5.64 12.35
N GLY A 36 4.45 -6.32 11.26
CA GLY A 36 3.45 -7.38 11.27
C GLY A 36 2.00 -6.92 11.21
N ALA A 37 1.74 -5.62 11.28
CA ALA A 37 0.36 -5.11 11.22
C ALA A 37 -0.27 -5.41 9.87
N VAL A 38 -1.53 -5.85 9.88
CA VAL A 38 -2.32 -6.05 8.67
C VAL A 38 -2.96 -4.73 8.30
N MET A 39 -2.66 -4.24 7.09
CA MET A 39 -3.21 -2.95 6.63
C MET A 39 -4.62 -3.12 6.10
N PHE A 40 -4.87 -4.19 5.36
CA PHE A 40 -6.22 -4.59 4.96
C PHE A 40 -6.21 -6.08 4.60
N VAL A 41 -7.40 -6.66 4.57
CA VAL A 41 -7.60 -8.09 4.34
C VAL A 41 -8.36 -8.29 3.03
N GLU A 42 -8.00 -9.33 2.30
CA GLU A 42 -8.73 -9.74 1.10
C GLU A 42 -10.23 -9.85 1.41
N GLY A 43 -11.05 -9.29 0.53
CA GLY A 43 -12.50 -9.29 0.69
C GLY A 43 -13.08 -8.11 1.45
N ASP A 44 -12.23 -7.31 2.13
CA ASP A 44 -12.71 -6.09 2.79
C ASP A 44 -13.17 -5.07 1.75
N PRO A 45 -14.16 -4.24 2.09
CA PRO A 45 -14.52 -3.11 1.24
C PRO A 45 -13.31 -2.19 1.01
N SER A 46 -13.12 -1.74 -0.21
CA SER A 46 -12.02 -0.86 -0.57
C SER A 46 -12.53 0.56 -0.73
N THR A 47 -12.06 1.46 0.12
CA THR A 47 -12.44 2.88 0.09
C THR A 47 -11.24 3.81 -0.03
N HIS A 48 -10.04 3.27 0.11
CA HIS A 48 -8.81 4.06 0.15
C HIS A 48 -7.69 3.39 -0.65
N VAL A 49 -6.78 4.23 -1.13
CA VAL A 49 -5.51 3.81 -1.71
C VAL A 49 -4.41 4.18 -0.72
N PHE A 50 -3.40 3.34 -0.60
CA PHE A 50 -2.25 3.58 0.25
C PHE A 50 -1.04 3.91 -0.63
N VAL A 51 -0.38 5.02 -0.34
CA VAL A 51 0.91 5.35 -0.95
C VAL A 51 1.97 5.09 0.10
N LEU A 52 2.91 4.20 -0.20
CA LEU A 52 3.96 3.84 0.76
C LEU A 52 5.01 4.93 0.78
N VAL A 53 5.11 5.64 1.89
CA VAL A 53 6.08 6.72 2.07
C VAL A 53 7.39 6.15 2.58
N ASP A 54 7.33 5.13 3.45
CA ASP A 54 8.50 4.48 4.00
C ASP A 54 8.14 3.07 4.45
N GLY A 55 9.11 2.16 4.37
CA GLY A 55 8.95 0.78 4.79
C GLY A 55 8.53 -0.16 3.67
N TRP A 56 8.29 -1.41 4.03
CA TRP A 56 7.94 -2.49 3.11
C TRP A 56 6.68 -3.19 3.57
N VAL A 57 5.89 -3.64 2.60
CA VAL A 57 4.73 -4.49 2.84
C VAL A 57 4.84 -5.74 1.98
N LYS A 58 4.21 -6.82 2.45
CA LYS A 58 4.01 -8.02 1.64
C LYS A 58 2.55 -8.12 1.24
N ILE A 59 2.34 -8.50 -0.01
CA ILE A 59 1.02 -8.82 -0.54
C ILE A 59 0.86 -10.32 -0.43
N VAL A 60 -0.21 -10.76 0.22
CA VAL A 60 -0.39 -12.13 0.63
C VAL A 60 -1.68 -12.67 0.06
N GLY A 61 -1.60 -13.87 -0.49
CA GLY A 61 -2.76 -14.66 -0.87
C GLY A 61 -2.84 -15.92 -0.04
N VAL A 62 -3.93 -16.66 -0.19
CA VAL A 62 -4.14 -17.93 0.48
C VAL A 62 -4.38 -18.99 -0.58
N THR A 63 -3.66 -20.10 -0.47
CA THR A 63 -3.83 -21.24 -1.38
C THR A 63 -5.12 -21.99 -1.04
N SER A 64 -5.55 -22.88 -1.94
CA SER A 64 -6.78 -23.64 -1.76
C SER A 64 -6.76 -24.54 -0.53
N ASP A 65 -5.57 -24.92 -0.06
CA ASP A 65 -5.41 -25.72 1.15
C ASP A 65 -5.19 -24.89 2.41
N GLY A 66 -5.36 -23.58 2.32
CA GLY A 66 -5.31 -22.69 3.48
C GLY A 66 -3.92 -22.15 3.82
N HIS A 67 -2.91 -22.43 3.03
CA HIS A 67 -1.57 -21.91 3.29
C HIS A 67 -1.41 -20.49 2.78
N GLU A 68 -0.74 -19.66 3.57
CA GLU A 68 -0.38 -18.30 3.21
C GLU A 68 0.76 -18.30 2.19
N LEU A 69 0.64 -17.46 1.17
CA LEU A 69 1.66 -17.32 0.13
C LEU A 69 1.95 -15.84 -0.09
N THR A 70 3.20 -15.45 0.03
CA THR A 70 3.61 -14.09 -0.32
C THR A 70 3.67 -13.96 -1.84
N LEU A 71 2.82 -13.10 -2.38
CA LEU A 71 2.69 -12.88 -3.81
C LEU A 71 3.67 -11.81 -4.31
N ALA A 72 3.94 -10.81 -3.51
CA ALA A 72 4.81 -9.69 -3.88
C ALA A 72 5.23 -8.88 -2.66
N LEU A 73 6.31 -8.12 -2.83
CA LEU A 73 6.73 -7.09 -1.90
C LEU A 73 6.55 -5.73 -2.57
N ARG A 74 6.14 -4.73 -1.78
CA ARG A 74 6.03 -3.35 -2.23
C ARG A 74 6.73 -2.45 -1.22
N GLY A 75 7.33 -1.39 -1.70
CA GLY A 75 8.12 -0.49 -0.86
C GLY A 75 7.87 0.97 -1.17
N ARG A 76 8.74 1.80 -0.64
CA ARG A 76 8.66 3.25 -0.74
C ARG A 76 8.40 3.69 -2.19
N GLY A 77 7.37 4.52 -2.35
CA GLY A 77 6.96 5.03 -3.66
C GLY A 77 5.89 4.21 -4.35
N ASP A 78 5.63 2.99 -3.87
CA ASP A 78 4.59 2.15 -4.45
C ASP A 78 3.21 2.52 -3.88
N THR A 79 2.18 2.18 -4.65
CA THR A 79 0.80 2.23 -4.18
C THR A 79 0.27 0.83 -3.95
N VAL A 80 -0.63 0.68 -2.99
CA VAL A 80 -1.36 -0.57 -2.78
C VAL A 80 -2.83 -0.25 -2.60
N GLY A 81 -3.68 -1.15 -3.09
CA GLY A 81 -5.12 -1.02 -2.96
C GLY A 81 -5.81 -0.29 -4.10
N GLU A 82 -5.08 0.17 -5.11
CA GLU A 82 -5.64 0.93 -6.24
C GLU A 82 -6.53 0.10 -7.14
N MET A 83 -6.23 -1.18 -7.30
CA MET A 83 -6.96 -2.04 -8.25
C MET A 83 -8.38 -2.38 -7.80
N ALA A 84 -8.60 -2.52 -6.51
CA ALA A 84 -9.88 -2.98 -5.98
C ALA A 84 -11.01 -2.01 -6.31
N GLY A 85 -10.77 -0.70 -6.19
CA GLY A 85 -11.78 0.32 -6.47
C GLY A 85 -12.20 0.38 -7.92
N GLU A 86 -11.33 -0.03 -8.84
CA GLU A 86 -11.61 -0.01 -10.28
C GLU A 86 -12.41 -1.21 -10.74
N THR A 87 -12.35 -2.32 -10.00
CA THR A 87 -12.93 -3.60 -10.46
C THR A 87 -14.16 -3.99 -9.64
N THR A 88 -13.99 -4.33 -8.38
CA THR A 88 -15.05 -4.93 -7.58
C THR A 88 -15.46 -4.10 -6.37
N GLY A 89 -14.65 -3.11 -5.98
CA GLY A 89 -14.86 -2.38 -4.73
C GLY A 89 -14.41 -3.14 -3.49
N TYR A 90 -13.80 -4.30 -3.63
CA TYR A 90 -13.29 -5.13 -2.54
C TYR A 90 -11.81 -5.40 -2.70
N ARG A 91 -11.11 -5.56 -1.57
CA ARG A 91 -9.68 -5.87 -1.58
C ARG A 91 -9.43 -7.22 -2.24
N THR A 92 -8.46 -7.25 -3.16
CA THR A 92 -8.13 -8.47 -3.91
C THR A 92 -7.04 -9.30 -3.24
N ALA A 93 -6.41 -8.78 -2.22
CA ALA A 93 -5.37 -9.47 -1.45
C ALA A 93 -5.26 -8.86 -0.06
N THR A 94 -4.57 -9.56 0.82
CA THR A 94 -4.21 -9.07 2.15
C THR A 94 -2.85 -8.39 2.05
N VAL A 95 -2.68 -7.26 2.74
CA VAL A 95 -1.41 -6.52 2.79
C VAL A 95 -0.96 -6.37 4.23
N GLN A 96 0.29 -6.75 4.48
CA GLN A 96 0.86 -6.79 5.82
C GLN A 96 2.21 -6.07 5.87
N ALA A 97 2.43 -5.29 6.91
CA ALA A 97 3.68 -4.58 7.11
C ALA A 97 4.83 -5.56 7.44
N VAL A 98 5.98 -5.38 6.78
CA VAL A 98 7.22 -6.15 6.99
C VAL A 98 8.17 -5.30 7.82
N GLY A 99 8.00 -4.76 8.78
CA GLY A 99 8.72 -3.76 9.54
C GLY A 99 7.79 -2.58 9.75
N THR A 100 8.30 -1.49 10.25
CA THR A 100 7.50 -0.29 10.42
C THR A 100 7.21 0.32 9.04
N VAL A 101 5.95 0.65 8.80
CA VAL A 101 5.51 1.23 7.52
C VAL A 101 4.83 2.56 7.80
N ARG A 102 5.20 3.55 7.01
CA ARG A 102 4.48 4.83 6.96
C ARG A 102 3.78 4.91 5.62
N ALA A 103 2.48 5.15 5.65
CA ALA A 103 1.67 5.22 4.44
C ALA A 103 0.78 6.47 4.47
N LEU A 104 0.59 7.04 3.29
CA LEU A 104 -0.41 8.06 3.05
C LEU A 104 -1.68 7.34 2.62
N ILE A 105 -2.77 7.58 3.33
CA ILE A 105 -4.07 6.97 3.03
C ILE A 105 -4.91 8.02 2.32
N VAL A 106 -5.29 7.73 1.08
CA VAL A 106 -6.04 8.66 0.24
C VAL A 106 -7.38 8.04 -0.10
N PRO A 107 -8.51 8.73 0.12
CA PRO A 107 -9.80 8.23 -0.33
C PRO A 107 -9.76 7.94 -1.83
N TYR A 108 -10.32 6.82 -2.25
CA TYR A 108 -10.22 6.36 -3.62
C TYR A 108 -10.73 7.40 -4.62
N GLU A 109 -11.82 8.04 -4.30
CA GLU A 109 -12.43 9.07 -5.15
C GLU A 109 -11.53 10.27 -5.43
N ARG A 110 -10.54 10.53 -4.55
CA ARG A 110 -9.59 11.61 -4.71
C ARG A 110 -8.30 11.19 -5.40
N PHE A 111 -8.07 9.89 -5.48
CA PHE A 111 -6.86 9.35 -6.10
C PHE A 111 -6.97 9.34 -7.62
N SER A 112 -8.12 8.99 -8.16
CA SER A 112 -8.37 8.96 -9.60
C SER A 112 -8.73 10.37 -10.20
#